data_7d188bdcc2e591cb71717f7507f38f40
#
_entry.id   7d188bdcc2e591cb71717f7507f38f40
#
_cell.length_a   1.000
_cell.length_b   1.000
_cell.length_c   1.000
_cell.angle_alpha   90.00
_cell.angle_beta   90.00
_cell.angle_gamma   90.00
#
_symmetry.space_group_name_H-M   'P 1'
#
loop_
_entity.id
_entity.type
_entity.pdbx_description
1 polymer ?
#
loop_
_entity_poly.entity_id
_entity_poly.type
_entity_poly.pdbx_seq_one_letter_code
_entity_poly.pdbx_strand_id
1 'polypeptide(L)'
;IPVILLTAKTNIQSKIEGLELGADAYIEKPFSVGYLQACIANLINSREKLRQAFAQSPFVAANTMALTKADEEFMKKLNEIIQNNLHNPDFSMDDIVDSLNMSRSNFYRKIKGVLDLSPNEYLRLERLKRAAQLLKEGNGRVNEICYMVGFNSPSYFSKCFQKQFG
;
A
#
# COMPACT_ATOMS: atom_id res chain seq x y z
N ILE A 1 10.77 -3.78 1.38
CA ILE A 1 12.13 -3.75 0.80
C ILE A 1 12.25 -5.00 -0.07
N PRO A 2 12.68 -4.89 -1.34
CA PRO A 2 12.95 -6.06 -2.18
C PRO A 2 14.04 -6.96 -1.59
N VAL A 3 13.88 -8.26 -1.75
CA VAL A 3 14.81 -9.28 -1.23
C VAL A 3 15.32 -10.13 -2.39
N ILE A 4 16.63 -10.18 -2.55
CA ILE A 4 17.30 -11.03 -3.55
C ILE A 4 18.09 -12.12 -2.83
N LEU A 5 17.83 -13.37 -3.14
CA LEU A 5 18.60 -14.50 -2.63
C LEU A 5 19.81 -14.75 -3.53
N LEU A 6 21.01 -14.66 -2.95
CA LEU A 6 22.27 -15.00 -3.63
C LEU A 6 22.78 -16.35 -3.12
N THR A 7 22.81 -17.38 -3.97
CA THR A 7 23.08 -18.74 -3.49
C THR A 7 23.95 -19.55 -4.46
N ALA A 8 24.68 -20.51 -3.92
CA ALA A 8 25.40 -21.51 -4.72
C ALA A 8 24.55 -22.76 -5.03
N LYS A 9 23.32 -22.84 -4.50
CA LYS A 9 22.41 -23.96 -4.79
C LYS A 9 21.77 -23.78 -6.15
N THR A 10 21.93 -24.75 -7.03
CA THR A 10 21.39 -24.79 -8.40
C THR A 10 20.08 -25.54 -8.53
N ASN A 11 19.63 -26.21 -7.45
CA ASN A 11 18.43 -27.02 -7.44
C ASN A 11 17.18 -26.15 -7.60
N ILE A 12 16.33 -26.52 -8.57
CA ILE A 12 15.05 -25.87 -8.87
C ILE A 12 14.14 -25.79 -7.63
N GLN A 13 14.12 -26.86 -6.82
CA GLN A 13 13.30 -26.91 -5.60
C GLN A 13 13.70 -25.82 -4.60
N SER A 14 15.00 -25.58 -4.38
CA SER A 14 15.48 -24.51 -3.51
C SER A 14 15.16 -23.10 -4.05
N LYS A 15 15.05 -22.95 -5.40
CA LYS A 15 14.59 -21.68 -6.00
C LYS A 15 13.12 -21.43 -5.72
N ILE A 16 12.29 -22.46 -5.90
CA ILE A 16 10.85 -22.39 -5.64
C ILE A 16 10.61 -22.05 -4.15
N GLU A 17 11.24 -22.77 -3.24
CA GLU A 17 11.14 -22.52 -1.80
C GLU A 17 11.55 -21.08 -1.43
N GLY A 18 12.65 -20.58 -2.01
CA GLY A 18 13.12 -19.20 -1.76
C GLY A 18 12.11 -18.15 -2.24
N LEU A 19 11.48 -18.35 -3.39
CA LEU A 19 10.44 -17.46 -3.91
C LEU A 19 9.15 -17.58 -3.10
N GLU A 20 8.76 -18.78 -2.70
CA GLU A 20 7.58 -19.00 -1.84
C GLU A 20 7.74 -18.38 -0.45
N LEU A 21 8.96 -18.31 0.07
CA LEU A 21 9.30 -17.62 1.32
C LEU A 21 9.30 -16.08 1.18
N GLY A 22 9.07 -15.56 -0.05
CA GLY A 22 8.89 -14.14 -0.30
C GLY A 22 10.12 -13.40 -0.82
N ALA A 23 11.10 -14.11 -1.40
CA ALA A 23 12.15 -13.45 -2.16
C ALA A 23 11.62 -12.93 -3.51
N ASP A 24 12.01 -11.71 -3.88
CA ASP A 24 11.62 -11.09 -5.16
C ASP A 24 12.47 -11.60 -6.34
N ALA A 25 13.68 -12.06 -6.07
CA ALA A 25 14.55 -12.68 -7.07
C ALA A 25 15.52 -13.69 -6.44
N TYR A 26 15.96 -14.63 -7.28
CA TYR A 26 16.93 -15.66 -6.94
C TYR A 26 18.08 -15.60 -7.95
N ILE A 27 19.31 -15.42 -7.48
CA ILE A 27 20.50 -15.31 -8.33
C ILE A 27 21.53 -16.35 -7.90
N GLU A 28 21.95 -17.17 -8.87
CA GLU A 28 22.97 -18.19 -8.66
C GLU A 28 24.38 -17.62 -8.68
N LYS A 29 25.24 -18.15 -7.84
CA LYS A 29 26.69 -17.91 -7.89
C LYS A 29 27.36 -18.93 -8.81
N PRO A 30 28.32 -18.50 -9.67
CA PRO A 30 28.84 -17.14 -9.85
C PRO A 30 27.90 -16.24 -10.68
N PHE A 31 27.80 -14.95 -10.33
CA PHE A 31 27.03 -13.97 -11.08
C PHE A 31 27.89 -12.75 -11.44
N SER A 32 27.53 -12.04 -12.50
CA SER A 32 28.16 -10.78 -12.82
C SER A 32 27.58 -9.64 -11.99
N VAL A 33 28.42 -8.68 -11.60
CA VAL A 33 27.98 -7.47 -10.87
C VAL A 33 26.92 -6.71 -11.69
N GLY A 34 27.11 -6.60 -13.00
CA GLY A 34 26.16 -5.93 -13.90
C GLY A 34 24.77 -6.60 -13.89
N TYR A 35 24.73 -7.94 -13.86
CA TYR A 35 23.46 -8.65 -13.76
C TYR A 35 22.74 -8.38 -12.43
N LEU A 36 23.47 -8.43 -11.31
CA LEU A 36 22.92 -8.11 -10.00
C LEU A 36 22.39 -6.66 -9.94
N GLN A 37 23.16 -5.70 -10.46
CA GLN A 37 22.73 -4.30 -10.53
C GLN A 37 21.46 -4.12 -11.36
N ALA A 38 21.37 -4.79 -12.52
CA ALA A 38 20.18 -4.74 -13.37
C ALA A 38 18.95 -5.33 -12.65
N CYS A 39 19.09 -6.45 -11.93
CA CYS A 39 18.01 -7.05 -11.14
C CYS A 39 17.55 -6.09 -10.04
N ILE A 40 18.47 -5.47 -9.30
CA ILE A 40 18.15 -4.50 -8.24
C ILE A 40 17.38 -3.31 -8.84
N ALA A 41 17.90 -2.72 -9.93
CA ALA A 41 17.27 -1.58 -10.58
C ALA A 41 15.84 -1.93 -11.06
N ASN A 42 15.64 -3.09 -11.67
CA ASN A 42 14.34 -3.53 -12.15
C ASN A 42 13.33 -3.72 -10.99
N LEU A 43 13.74 -4.32 -9.89
CA LEU A 43 12.89 -4.51 -8.72
C LEU A 43 12.47 -3.17 -8.10
N ILE A 44 13.42 -2.23 -7.95
CA ILE A 44 13.13 -0.89 -7.43
C ILE A 44 12.18 -0.14 -8.36
N ASN A 45 12.45 -0.13 -9.68
CA ASN A 45 11.62 0.57 -10.67
C ASN A 45 10.20 -0.03 -10.76
N SER A 46 10.07 -1.36 -10.71
CA SER A 46 8.76 -2.02 -10.73
C SER A 46 7.93 -1.65 -9.52
N ARG A 47 8.57 -1.56 -8.35
CA ARG A 47 7.92 -1.15 -7.12
C ARG A 47 7.46 0.29 -7.15
N GLU A 48 8.28 1.17 -7.67
CA GLU A 48 7.93 2.57 -7.82
C GLU A 48 6.74 2.76 -8.76
N LYS A 49 6.69 2.06 -9.88
CA LYS A 49 5.54 2.05 -10.79
C LYS A 49 4.25 1.57 -10.11
N LEU A 50 4.33 0.52 -9.30
CA LEU A 50 3.17 0.03 -8.55
C LEU A 50 2.68 1.08 -7.53
N ARG A 51 3.60 1.72 -6.80
CA ARG A 51 3.27 2.79 -5.84
C ARG A 51 2.60 3.98 -6.52
N GLN A 52 3.14 4.41 -7.65
CA GLN A 52 2.56 5.49 -8.45
C GLN A 52 1.16 5.11 -8.96
N ALA A 53 0.99 3.91 -9.50
CA ALA A 53 -0.32 3.41 -9.93
C ALA A 53 -1.32 3.36 -8.76
N PHE A 54 -0.89 2.90 -7.59
CA PHE A 54 -1.72 2.88 -6.39
C PHE A 54 -2.11 4.29 -5.92
N ALA A 55 -1.17 5.22 -5.92
CA ALA A 55 -1.43 6.60 -5.51
C ALA A 55 -2.34 7.33 -6.49
N GLN A 56 -2.08 7.22 -7.80
CA GLN A 56 -2.75 8.01 -8.83
C GLN A 56 -4.11 7.43 -9.26
N SER A 57 -4.33 6.13 -9.10
CA SER A 57 -5.59 5.50 -9.49
C SER A 57 -6.52 5.27 -8.28
N PRO A 58 -7.75 5.81 -8.30
CA PRO A 58 -8.71 5.57 -7.23
C PRO A 58 -9.20 4.12 -7.15
N PHE A 59 -8.94 3.31 -8.19
CA PHE A 59 -9.46 1.95 -8.30
C PHE A 59 -8.41 0.86 -8.06
N VAL A 60 -7.15 1.21 -7.84
CA VAL A 60 -6.11 0.25 -7.48
C VAL A 60 -6.16 -0.01 -5.98
N ALA A 61 -6.35 -1.27 -5.60
CA ALA A 61 -6.45 -1.66 -4.20
C ALA A 61 -5.07 -1.75 -3.52
N ALA A 62 -5.02 -1.45 -2.21
CA ALA A 62 -3.78 -1.43 -1.44
C ALA A 62 -3.14 -2.83 -1.26
N ASN A 63 -3.92 -3.90 -1.32
CA ASN A 63 -3.41 -5.27 -1.24
C ASN A 63 -2.48 -5.64 -2.40
N THR A 64 -2.59 -4.96 -3.56
CA THR A 64 -1.66 -5.16 -4.69
C THR A 64 -0.22 -4.74 -4.36
N MET A 65 -0.02 -4.03 -3.26
CA MET A 65 1.27 -3.55 -2.78
C MET A 65 1.98 -4.53 -1.85
N ALA A 66 1.28 -5.56 -1.40
CA ALA A 66 1.85 -6.59 -0.52
C ALA A 66 2.89 -7.43 -1.26
N LEU A 67 4.02 -7.71 -0.60
CA LEU A 67 5.10 -8.51 -1.15
C LEU A 67 5.17 -9.91 -0.55
N THR A 68 4.75 -10.02 0.69
CA THR A 68 4.78 -11.27 1.44
C THR A 68 3.38 -11.61 1.92
N LYS A 69 3.12 -12.88 2.19
CA LYS A 69 1.85 -13.30 2.81
C LYS A 69 1.55 -12.52 4.10
N ALA A 70 2.58 -12.23 4.89
CA ALA A 70 2.43 -11.43 6.12
C ALA A 70 2.07 -9.97 5.85
N ASP A 71 2.53 -9.39 4.74
CA ASP A 71 2.11 -8.05 4.31
C ASP A 71 0.69 -8.08 3.74
N GLU A 72 0.33 -9.14 3.01
CA GLU A 72 -1.02 -9.32 2.47
C GLU A 72 -2.07 -9.41 3.60
N GLU A 73 -1.82 -10.27 4.60
CA GLU A 73 -2.68 -10.40 5.77
C GLU A 73 -2.80 -9.09 6.56
N PHE A 74 -1.67 -8.39 6.72
CA PHE A 74 -1.65 -7.09 7.37
C PHE A 74 -2.47 -6.06 6.59
N MET A 75 -2.26 -5.94 5.28
CA MET A 75 -2.99 -5.00 4.43
C MET A 75 -4.48 -5.32 4.37
N LYS A 76 -4.85 -6.60 4.36
CA LYS A 76 -6.25 -7.02 4.41
C LYS A 76 -6.93 -6.56 5.70
N LYS A 77 -6.35 -6.87 6.87
CA LYS A 77 -6.87 -6.43 8.17
C LYS A 77 -6.95 -4.91 8.28
N LEU A 78 -5.90 -4.23 7.85
CA LEU A 78 -5.85 -2.77 7.85
C LEU A 78 -6.96 -2.17 7.00
N ASN A 79 -7.15 -2.70 5.77
CA ASN A 79 -8.21 -2.25 4.89
C ASN A 79 -9.60 -2.47 5.50
N GLU A 80 -9.87 -3.63 6.09
CA GLU A 80 -11.15 -3.91 6.76
C GLU A 80 -11.44 -2.88 7.87
N ILE A 81 -10.44 -2.58 8.71
CA ILE A 81 -10.57 -1.58 9.77
C ILE A 81 -10.86 -0.19 9.19
N ILE A 82 -10.12 0.22 8.18
CA ILE A 82 -10.28 1.53 7.54
C ILE A 82 -11.65 1.63 6.86
N GLN A 83 -12.04 0.67 6.04
CA GLN A 83 -13.30 0.72 5.29
C GLN A 83 -14.52 0.78 6.23
N ASN A 84 -14.49 0.09 7.35
CA ASN A 84 -15.56 0.13 8.34
C ASN A 84 -15.67 1.49 9.06
N ASN A 85 -14.61 2.28 9.08
CA ASN A 85 -14.53 3.53 9.84
C ASN A 85 -14.30 4.79 8.98
N LEU A 86 -14.29 4.67 7.64
CA LEU A 86 -14.03 5.82 6.74
C LEU A 86 -14.97 6.99 6.97
N HIS A 87 -16.24 6.71 7.30
CA HIS A 87 -17.28 7.70 7.53
C HIS A 87 -17.09 8.52 8.82
N ASN A 88 -16.33 7.99 9.77
CA ASN A 88 -16.08 8.68 11.04
C ASN A 88 -14.93 9.69 10.89
N PRO A 89 -15.20 11.01 11.02
CA PRO A 89 -14.17 12.03 10.90
C PRO A 89 -13.15 12.00 12.05
N ASP A 90 -13.53 11.48 13.23
CA ASP A 90 -12.68 11.39 14.41
C ASP A 90 -11.84 10.10 14.44
N PHE A 91 -12.05 9.19 13.48
CA PHE A 91 -11.27 7.96 13.35
C PHE A 91 -9.80 8.27 13.09
N SER A 92 -8.97 7.84 14.01
CA SER A 92 -7.55 8.21 14.14
C SER A 92 -6.61 7.03 13.87
N MET A 93 -5.32 7.35 13.82
CA MET A 93 -4.27 6.34 13.73
C MET A 93 -4.15 5.49 15.00
N ASP A 94 -4.49 6.05 16.16
CA ASP A 94 -4.45 5.32 17.42
C ASP A 94 -5.50 4.22 17.47
N ASP A 95 -6.71 4.50 16.95
CA ASP A 95 -7.78 3.48 16.83
C ASP A 95 -7.34 2.31 15.95
N ILE A 96 -6.58 2.58 14.88
CA ILE A 96 -6.04 1.54 13.98
C ILE A 96 -4.97 0.72 14.71
N VAL A 97 -4.04 1.37 15.38
CA VAL A 97 -2.93 0.73 16.11
C VAL A 97 -3.46 -0.20 17.18
N ASP A 98 -4.45 0.27 17.95
CA ASP A 98 -5.12 -0.52 19.01
C ASP A 98 -5.86 -1.72 18.40
N SER A 99 -6.61 -1.51 17.32
CA SER A 99 -7.33 -2.59 16.62
C SER A 99 -6.42 -3.67 16.03
N LEU A 100 -5.20 -3.30 15.65
CA LEU A 100 -4.20 -4.23 15.11
C LEU A 100 -3.33 -4.88 16.19
N ASN A 101 -3.47 -4.49 17.46
CA ASN A 101 -2.61 -4.90 18.57
C ASN A 101 -1.11 -4.71 18.25
N MET A 102 -0.75 -3.57 17.69
CA MET A 102 0.61 -3.24 17.29
C MET A 102 1.13 -2.04 18.06
N SER A 103 2.45 -1.93 18.24
CA SER A 103 3.03 -0.66 18.67
C SER A 103 2.98 0.37 17.54
N ARG A 104 2.80 1.65 17.89
CA ARG A 104 2.77 2.78 16.94
C ARG A 104 4.00 2.76 16.02
N SER A 105 5.19 2.56 16.57
CA SER A 105 6.44 2.52 15.80
C SER A 105 6.48 1.37 14.79
N ASN A 106 6.01 0.18 15.15
CA ASN A 106 5.94 -0.96 14.25
C ASN A 106 4.93 -0.73 13.13
N PHE A 107 3.78 -0.18 13.45
CA PHE A 107 2.75 0.17 12.48
C PHE A 107 3.26 1.19 11.46
N TYR A 108 3.84 2.31 11.91
CA TYR A 108 4.41 3.34 11.04
C TYR A 108 5.50 2.79 10.11
N ARG A 109 6.43 1.98 10.67
CA ARG A 109 7.48 1.34 9.89
C ARG A 109 6.92 0.39 8.83
N LYS A 110 5.89 -0.37 9.18
CA LYS A 110 5.28 -1.35 8.28
C LYS A 110 4.54 -0.66 7.13
N ILE A 111 3.70 0.34 7.42
CA ILE A 111 3.02 1.14 6.39
C ILE A 111 4.03 1.81 5.45
N LYS A 112 5.03 2.48 6.01
CA LYS A 112 6.09 3.11 5.21
C LYS A 112 6.84 2.10 4.33
N GLY A 113 7.12 0.91 4.86
CA GLY A 113 7.77 -0.17 4.11
C GLY A 113 6.95 -0.70 2.93
N VAL A 114 5.65 -0.86 3.11
CA VAL A 114 4.75 -1.41 2.07
C VAL A 114 4.34 -0.34 1.06
N LEU A 115 3.83 0.81 1.52
CA LEU A 115 3.17 1.81 0.69
C LEU A 115 4.04 3.04 0.37
N ASP A 116 5.13 3.25 1.13
CA ASP A 116 5.95 4.47 1.13
C ASP A 116 5.16 5.74 1.52
N LEU A 117 4.03 5.58 2.18
CA LEU A 117 3.18 6.63 2.72
C LEU A 117 3.27 6.67 4.24
N SER A 118 2.99 7.82 4.83
CA SER A 118 2.67 7.86 6.25
C SER A 118 1.25 7.32 6.49
N PRO A 119 0.92 6.81 7.68
CA PRO A 119 -0.41 6.33 8.00
C PRO A 119 -1.53 7.36 7.76
N ASN A 120 -1.29 8.62 8.08
CA ASN A 120 -2.25 9.71 7.84
C ASN A 120 -2.46 9.97 6.34
N GLU A 121 -1.40 9.91 5.54
CA GLU A 121 -1.52 10.00 4.08
C GLU A 121 -2.30 8.83 3.52
N TYR A 122 -2.07 7.63 4.03
CA TYR A 122 -2.78 6.44 3.61
C TYR A 122 -4.28 6.51 3.94
N LEU A 123 -4.65 6.85 5.17
CA LEU A 123 -6.06 7.03 5.54
C LEU A 123 -6.75 8.10 4.67
N ARG A 124 -6.08 9.23 4.46
CA ARG A 124 -6.59 10.28 3.58
C ARG A 124 -6.78 9.78 2.14
N LEU A 125 -5.82 9.01 1.61
CA LEU A 125 -5.90 8.43 0.27
C LEU A 125 -7.08 7.46 0.15
N GLU A 126 -7.30 6.59 1.13
CA GLU A 126 -8.44 5.66 1.13
C GLU A 126 -9.79 6.39 1.18
N ARG A 127 -9.90 7.46 1.97
CA ARG A 127 -11.08 8.35 1.98
C ARG A 127 -11.34 8.97 0.60
N LEU A 128 -10.29 9.47 -0.06
CA LEU A 128 -10.40 10.07 -1.39
C LEU A 128 -10.76 9.02 -2.47
N LYS A 129 -10.21 7.82 -2.38
CA LYS A 129 -10.56 6.70 -3.27
C LYS A 129 -12.02 6.30 -3.12
N ARG A 130 -12.51 6.19 -1.89
CA ARG A 130 -13.92 5.92 -1.62
C ARG A 130 -14.82 7.02 -2.17
N ALA A 131 -14.42 8.27 -2.02
CA ALA A 131 -15.14 9.39 -2.62
C ALA A 131 -15.21 9.31 -4.15
N ALA A 132 -14.10 8.95 -4.80
CA ALA A 132 -14.06 8.78 -6.26
C ALA A 132 -15.01 7.65 -6.74
N GLN A 133 -15.11 6.56 -5.98
CA GLN A 133 -16.08 5.49 -6.25
C GLN A 133 -17.52 5.98 -6.14
N LEU A 134 -17.86 6.67 -5.05
CA LEU A 134 -19.21 7.21 -4.83
C LEU A 134 -19.61 8.24 -5.89
N LEU A 135 -18.68 9.09 -6.30
CA LEU A 135 -18.88 10.04 -7.40
C LEU A 135 -19.14 9.34 -8.73
N LYS A 136 -18.37 8.28 -9.04
CA LYS A 136 -18.57 7.48 -10.25
C LYS A 136 -19.90 6.75 -10.27
N GLU A 137 -20.36 6.28 -9.11
CA GLU A 137 -21.64 5.59 -8.93
C GLU A 137 -22.85 6.56 -8.93
N GLY A 138 -22.59 7.88 -8.83
CA GLY A 138 -23.65 8.88 -8.76
C GLY A 138 -24.38 8.91 -7.41
N ASN A 139 -23.75 8.42 -6.34
CA ASN A 139 -24.35 8.18 -5.02
C ASN A 139 -24.44 9.46 -4.14
N GLY A 140 -24.48 10.64 -4.71
CA GLY A 140 -24.69 11.89 -3.97
C GLY A 140 -23.95 13.09 -4.53
N ARG A 141 -24.19 14.25 -3.93
CA ARG A 141 -23.51 15.49 -4.28
C ARG A 141 -22.12 15.52 -3.65
N VAL A 142 -21.19 16.26 -4.24
CA VAL A 142 -19.79 16.38 -3.78
C VAL A 142 -19.69 16.70 -2.28
N ASN A 143 -20.55 17.62 -1.79
CA ASN A 143 -20.56 17.98 -0.37
C ASN A 143 -21.06 16.86 0.55
N GLU A 144 -22.04 16.08 0.09
CA GLU A 144 -22.56 14.92 0.85
C GLU A 144 -21.50 13.82 0.92
N ILE A 145 -20.89 13.52 -0.23
CA ILE A 145 -19.81 12.53 -0.32
C ILE A 145 -18.62 12.92 0.56
N CYS A 146 -18.27 14.21 0.62
CA CYS A 146 -17.23 14.73 1.52
C CYS A 146 -17.46 14.25 2.97
N TYR A 147 -18.67 14.44 3.50
CA TYR A 147 -19.00 14.02 4.87
C TYR A 147 -19.12 12.49 4.99
N MET A 148 -19.65 11.82 3.97
CA MET A 148 -19.78 10.34 3.97
C MET A 148 -18.43 9.63 4.07
N VAL A 149 -17.36 10.24 3.57
CA VAL A 149 -16.00 9.68 3.63
C VAL A 149 -15.15 10.27 4.76
N GLY A 150 -15.76 10.94 5.74
CA GLY A 150 -15.11 11.40 6.96
C GLY A 150 -14.27 12.67 6.82
N PHE A 151 -14.54 13.54 5.83
CA PHE A 151 -14.00 14.88 5.81
C PHE A 151 -14.96 15.86 6.48
N ASN A 152 -14.42 16.82 7.26
CA ASN A 152 -15.19 17.85 7.95
C ASN A 152 -15.32 19.17 7.16
N SER A 153 -14.59 19.32 6.04
CA SER A 153 -14.54 20.55 5.26
C SER A 153 -14.57 20.26 3.75
N PRO A 154 -15.65 20.63 3.05
CA PRO A 154 -15.74 20.50 1.60
C PRO A 154 -14.62 21.23 0.84
N SER A 155 -14.19 22.38 1.32
CA SER A 155 -13.08 23.14 0.71
C SER A 155 -11.75 22.39 0.82
N TYR A 156 -11.47 21.80 1.98
CA TYR A 156 -10.28 21.00 2.18
C TYR A 156 -10.35 19.69 1.38
N PHE A 157 -11.50 19.03 1.40
CA PHE A 157 -11.75 17.84 0.59
C PHE A 157 -11.48 18.09 -0.90
N SER A 158 -12.07 19.14 -1.48
CA SER A 158 -11.90 19.48 -2.89
C SER A 158 -10.43 19.72 -3.26
N LYS A 159 -9.70 20.45 -2.42
CA LYS A 159 -8.25 20.67 -2.62
C LYS A 159 -7.47 19.37 -2.58
N CYS A 160 -7.77 18.48 -1.62
CA CYS A 160 -7.11 17.17 -1.51
C CYS A 160 -7.44 16.28 -2.71
N PHE A 161 -8.71 16.25 -3.13
CA PHE A 161 -9.19 15.44 -4.24
C PHE A 161 -8.55 15.88 -5.56
N GLN A 162 -8.56 17.18 -5.83
CA GLN A 162 -7.94 17.75 -7.03
C GLN A 162 -6.42 17.53 -7.06
N LYS A 163 -5.74 17.69 -5.92
CA LYS A 163 -4.30 17.42 -5.83
C LYS A 163 -3.97 15.94 -6.11
N GLN A 164 -4.87 15.03 -5.72
CA GLN A 164 -4.63 13.59 -5.81
C GLN A 164 -4.97 13.01 -7.18
N PHE A 165 -6.05 13.45 -7.77
CA PHE A 165 -6.60 12.85 -9.00
C PHE A 165 -6.74 13.81 -10.19
N GLY A 166 -6.49 15.09 -10.01
CA GLY A 166 -6.56 16.14 -11.04
C GLY A 166 -7.84 16.96 -10.97
#